data_81dac9db119e6d4d107bc1ac2601638b
#
_entry.id   81dac9db119e6d4d107bc1ac2601638b
#
_cell.length_a   1.000
_cell.length_b   1.000
_cell.length_c   1.000
_cell.angle_alpha   90.00
_cell.angle_beta   90.00
_cell.angle_gamma   90.00
#
_symmetry.space_group_name_H-M   'P 1'
#
loop_
_entity.id
_entity.type
_entity.pdbx_description
1 polymer ?
#
loop_
_entity_poly.entity_id
_entity_poly.type
_entity_poly.pdbx_seq_one_letter_code
_entity_poly.pdbx_strand_id
1 'polypeptide(L)'
;MALLGLTALTATSTDGMVRRLGSKHWQRLHQAIYLIGVLVLFHYFLRFKLIESTPTFATGLFGWLIGYRMLVWWRSTRSEPPTWMLIALSGVIAALTFIGEAIALGIQANVSPLRVLQSAFDFDMIRPGWLVLGVGLIVVALDFSWARLANSPSRGGTRSLTRVPSGSGRFPE
;
A
#
# COMPACT_ATOMS: atom_id res chain seq x y z
N MET A 1 9.13 22.22 -5.98
CA MET A 1 7.64 22.24 -5.93
C MET A 1 7.06 21.02 -5.24
N ALA A 2 7.51 19.77 -5.55
CA ALA A 2 6.98 18.56 -4.89
C ALA A 2 7.15 18.56 -3.36
N LEU A 3 8.32 19.01 -2.85
CA LEU A 3 8.57 19.12 -1.42
C LEU A 3 7.59 20.06 -0.72
N LEU A 4 7.24 21.19 -1.32
CA LEU A 4 6.24 22.11 -0.77
C LEU A 4 4.86 21.47 -0.70
N GLY A 5 4.48 20.69 -1.73
CA GLY A 5 3.24 19.94 -1.73
C GLY A 5 3.20 18.88 -0.62
N LEU A 6 4.27 18.11 -0.46
CA LEU A 6 4.38 17.10 0.60
C LEU A 6 4.37 17.74 2.00
N THR A 7 5.07 18.84 2.20
CA THR A 7 5.07 19.58 3.48
C THR A 7 3.67 20.11 3.82
N ALA A 8 2.95 20.66 2.83
CA ALA A 8 1.57 21.10 3.01
C ALA A 8 0.64 19.95 3.38
N LEU A 9 0.79 18.78 2.71
CA LEU A 9 0.02 17.57 3.01
C LEU A 9 0.31 17.05 4.43
N THR A 10 1.57 17.03 4.83
CA THR A 10 1.97 16.61 6.18
C THR A 10 1.41 17.56 7.25
N ALA A 11 1.52 18.86 7.04
CA ALA A 11 0.99 19.88 7.96
C ALA A 11 -0.54 19.79 8.09
N THR A 12 -1.25 19.45 7.02
CA THR A 12 -2.71 19.31 7.01
C THR A 12 -3.22 17.93 7.48
N SER A 13 -2.32 16.99 7.74
CA SER A 13 -2.68 15.64 8.24
C SER A 13 -2.90 15.57 9.75
N THR A 14 -2.80 16.71 10.47
CA THR A 14 -3.08 16.75 11.90
C THR A 14 -4.59 16.78 12.17
N ASP A 15 -5.04 16.13 13.26
CA ASP A 15 -6.46 16.04 13.63
C ASP A 15 -7.14 17.43 13.76
N GLY A 16 -6.38 18.42 14.21
CA GLY A 16 -6.87 19.81 14.32
C GLY A 16 -7.17 20.45 12.97
N MET A 17 -6.34 20.15 11.94
CA MET A 17 -6.55 20.68 10.59
C MET A 17 -7.67 19.92 9.86
N VAL A 18 -7.81 18.62 10.07
CA VAL A 18 -8.93 17.82 9.53
C VAL A 18 -10.27 18.37 10.01
N ARG A 19 -10.36 18.73 11.31
CA ARG A 19 -11.55 19.35 11.89
C ARG A 19 -11.84 20.75 11.32
N ARG A 20 -10.81 21.55 11.07
CA ARG A 20 -10.95 22.92 10.52
C ARG A 20 -11.31 22.94 9.04
N LEU A 21 -10.69 22.08 8.24
CA LEU A 21 -10.92 21.98 6.79
C LEU A 21 -12.23 21.28 6.45
N GLY A 22 -12.72 20.41 7.33
CA GLY A 22 -13.84 19.52 7.07
C GLY A 22 -13.42 18.33 6.19
N SER A 23 -14.08 17.20 6.41
CA SER A 23 -13.73 15.91 5.79
C SER A 23 -13.66 15.95 4.25
N LYS A 24 -14.58 16.67 3.60
CA LYS A 24 -14.64 16.75 2.11
C LYS A 24 -13.46 17.51 1.52
N HIS A 25 -13.09 18.65 2.10
CA HIS A 25 -11.96 19.46 1.61
C HIS A 25 -10.63 18.77 1.91
N TRP A 26 -10.51 18.13 3.07
CA TRP A 26 -9.36 17.36 3.43
C TRP A 26 -9.14 16.18 2.46
N GLN A 27 -10.20 15.43 2.10
CA GLN A 27 -10.10 14.34 1.12
C GLN A 27 -9.64 14.84 -0.26
N ARG A 28 -10.18 15.96 -0.75
CA ARG A 28 -9.75 16.56 -2.02
C ARG A 28 -8.29 16.98 -2.01
N LEU A 29 -7.86 17.61 -0.91
CA LEU A 29 -6.46 17.99 -0.73
C LEU A 29 -5.55 16.76 -0.71
N HIS A 30 -5.98 15.70 0.00
CA HIS A 30 -5.22 14.43 0.07
C HIS A 30 -5.18 13.70 -1.28
N GLN A 31 -6.18 13.86 -2.12
CA GLN A 31 -6.15 13.34 -3.49
C GLN A 31 -5.09 14.02 -4.36
N ALA A 32 -4.66 15.24 -4.04
CA ALA A 32 -3.59 15.92 -4.75
C ALA A 32 -2.24 15.15 -4.66
N ILE A 33 -2.07 14.26 -3.67
CA ILE A 33 -0.87 13.42 -3.55
C ILE A 33 -0.65 12.53 -4.78
N TYR A 34 -1.74 12.07 -5.42
CA TYR A 34 -1.63 11.26 -6.63
C TYR A 34 -1.10 12.06 -7.81
N LEU A 35 -1.58 13.31 -7.97
CA LEU A 35 -1.08 14.22 -8.99
C LEU A 35 0.39 14.56 -8.74
N ILE A 36 0.73 14.87 -7.49
CA ILE A 36 2.11 15.14 -7.10
C ILE A 36 3.00 13.92 -7.40
N GLY A 37 2.55 12.71 -7.07
CA GLY A 37 3.25 11.47 -7.36
C GLY A 37 3.52 11.28 -8.85
N VAL A 38 2.51 11.48 -9.70
CA VAL A 38 2.67 11.42 -11.17
C VAL A 38 3.69 12.46 -11.65
N LEU A 39 3.60 13.71 -11.18
CA LEU A 39 4.53 14.77 -11.56
C LEU A 39 5.97 14.46 -11.11
N VAL A 40 6.14 13.90 -9.92
CA VAL A 40 7.46 13.48 -9.40
C VAL A 40 8.03 12.36 -10.27
N LEU A 41 7.25 11.34 -10.60
CA LEU A 41 7.67 10.24 -11.47
C LEU A 41 8.04 10.78 -12.86
N PHE A 42 7.20 11.64 -13.44
CA PHE A 42 7.46 12.25 -14.73
C PHE A 42 8.76 13.06 -14.72
N HIS A 43 8.96 13.90 -13.70
CA HIS A 43 10.20 14.66 -13.51
C HIS A 43 11.41 13.74 -13.35
N TYR A 44 11.23 12.62 -12.63
CA TYR A 44 12.28 11.64 -12.40
C TYR A 44 12.71 10.97 -13.72
N PHE A 45 11.76 10.58 -14.57
CA PHE A 45 12.04 10.04 -15.88
C PHE A 45 12.73 11.04 -16.82
N LEU A 46 12.40 12.34 -16.72
CA LEU A 46 13.06 13.38 -17.51
C LEU A 46 14.50 13.62 -17.09
N ARG A 47 14.81 13.44 -15.81
CA ARG A 47 16.13 13.73 -15.25
C ARG A 47 17.12 12.56 -15.37
N PHE A 48 16.64 11.35 -15.17
CA PHE A 48 17.46 10.14 -15.22
C PHE A 48 17.30 9.47 -16.58
N LYS A 49 18.44 9.16 -17.22
CA LYS A 49 18.42 8.25 -18.36
C LYS A 49 17.90 6.91 -17.85
N LEU A 50 16.96 6.31 -18.55
CA LEU A 50 16.25 5.07 -18.17
C LEU A 50 17.18 3.83 -17.94
N ILE A 51 18.48 4.00 -18.04
CA ILE A 51 19.48 2.98 -17.73
C ILE A 51 19.51 2.65 -16.22
N GLU A 52 19.05 3.59 -15.36
CA GLU A 52 18.96 3.33 -13.93
C GLU A 52 17.64 2.62 -13.58
N SER A 53 17.72 1.54 -12.83
CA SER A 53 16.57 0.72 -12.38
C SER A 53 15.66 1.44 -11.37
N THR A 54 16.15 2.52 -10.75
CA THR A 54 15.46 3.24 -9.67
C THR A 54 14.13 3.88 -10.08
N PRO A 55 14.00 4.56 -11.25
CA PRO A 55 12.71 5.12 -11.69
C PRO A 55 11.66 4.04 -11.95
N THR A 56 12.08 2.91 -12.49
CA THR A 56 11.18 1.78 -12.78
C THR A 56 10.63 1.16 -11.50
N PHE A 57 11.48 1.02 -10.47
CA PHE A 57 11.07 0.56 -9.15
C PHE A 57 10.05 1.51 -8.50
N ALA A 58 10.35 2.82 -8.48
CA ALA A 58 9.44 3.83 -7.93
C ALA A 58 8.08 3.85 -8.64
N THR A 59 8.09 3.68 -9.98
CA THR A 59 6.86 3.59 -10.79
C THR A 59 6.07 2.33 -10.44
N GLY A 60 6.74 1.19 -10.25
CA GLY A 60 6.11 -0.05 -9.83
C GLY A 60 5.44 0.08 -8.46
N LEU A 61 6.12 0.66 -7.47
CA LEU A 61 5.53 0.89 -6.15
C LEU A 61 4.33 1.85 -6.21
N PHE A 62 4.44 2.92 -6.98
CA PHE A 62 3.33 3.85 -7.15
C PHE A 62 2.15 3.19 -7.86
N GLY A 63 2.41 2.37 -8.87
CA GLY A 63 1.41 1.54 -9.53
C GLY A 63 0.71 0.58 -8.56
N TRP A 64 1.47 -0.04 -7.65
CA TRP A 64 0.92 -0.91 -6.60
C TRP A 64 -0.02 -0.14 -5.66
N LEU A 65 0.38 1.06 -5.20
CA LEU A 65 -0.44 1.91 -4.34
C LEU A 65 -1.74 2.34 -5.03
N ILE A 66 -1.67 2.75 -6.30
CA ILE A 66 -2.87 3.11 -7.08
C ILE A 66 -3.74 1.88 -7.30
N GLY A 67 -3.16 0.74 -7.65
CA GLY A 67 -3.86 -0.53 -7.84
C GLY A 67 -4.61 -0.97 -6.59
N TYR A 68 -3.97 -0.90 -5.42
CA TYR A 68 -4.61 -1.16 -4.13
C TYR A 68 -5.79 -0.21 -3.89
N ARG A 69 -5.59 1.10 -4.12
CA ARG A 69 -6.66 2.09 -3.94
C ARG A 69 -7.84 1.85 -4.88
N MET A 70 -7.55 1.51 -6.13
CA MET A 70 -8.57 1.18 -7.13
C MET A 70 -9.33 -0.08 -6.77
N LEU A 71 -8.64 -1.10 -6.25
CA LEU A 71 -9.23 -2.34 -5.77
C LEU A 71 -10.21 -2.10 -4.61
N VAL A 72 -9.79 -1.30 -3.62
CA VAL A 72 -10.63 -0.91 -2.48
C VAL A 72 -11.84 -0.10 -2.95
N TRP A 73 -11.64 0.85 -3.86
CA TRP A 73 -12.72 1.67 -4.41
C TRP A 73 -13.73 0.86 -5.21
N TRP A 74 -13.24 -0.08 -6.04
CA TRP A 74 -14.12 -0.91 -6.89
C TRP A 74 -14.98 -1.86 -6.06
N ARG A 75 -14.48 -2.35 -4.95
CA ARG A 75 -15.28 -3.24 -4.09
C ARG A 75 -16.37 -2.53 -3.31
N SER A 76 -16.29 -1.21 -3.10
CA SER A 76 -17.34 -0.33 -2.50
C SER A 76 -18.09 -0.92 -1.28
N THR A 77 -17.83 -2.15 -0.91
CA THR A 77 -18.43 -2.88 0.19
C THR A 77 -17.48 -2.81 1.38
N ARG A 78 -18.00 -2.64 2.58
CA ARG A 78 -17.28 -2.47 3.86
C ARG A 78 -16.30 -3.61 4.24
N SER A 79 -16.04 -4.55 3.37
CA SER A 79 -15.11 -5.66 3.59
C SER A 79 -13.75 -5.35 2.98
N GLU A 80 -12.70 -5.50 3.76
CA GLU A 80 -11.32 -5.44 3.30
C GLU A 80 -11.06 -6.43 2.14
N PRO A 81 -10.16 -6.09 1.20
CA PRO A 81 -9.84 -7.00 0.11
C PRO A 81 -9.23 -8.29 0.67
N PRO A 82 -9.65 -9.48 0.19
CA PRO A 82 -9.07 -10.73 0.66
C PRO A 82 -7.60 -10.83 0.26
N THR A 83 -6.81 -11.47 1.09
CA THR A 83 -5.35 -11.62 0.96
C THR A 83 -4.92 -12.09 -0.43
N TRP A 84 -5.67 -13.02 -1.06
CA TRP A 84 -5.33 -13.50 -2.40
C TRP A 84 -5.39 -12.41 -3.48
N MET A 85 -6.29 -11.42 -3.35
CA MET A 85 -6.35 -10.28 -4.27
C MET A 85 -5.13 -9.38 -4.14
N LEU A 86 -4.62 -9.21 -2.92
CA LEU A 86 -3.38 -8.43 -2.69
C LEU A 86 -2.16 -9.15 -3.26
N ILE A 87 -2.12 -10.48 -3.13
CA ILE A 87 -1.07 -11.31 -3.75
C ILE A 87 -1.16 -11.19 -5.28
N ALA A 88 -2.35 -11.33 -5.85
CA ALA A 88 -2.57 -11.19 -7.29
C ALA A 88 -2.18 -9.79 -7.78
N LEU A 89 -2.55 -8.73 -7.06
CA LEU A 89 -2.15 -7.36 -7.36
C LEU A 89 -0.63 -7.22 -7.38
N SER A 90 0.06 -7.75 -6.37
CA SER A 90 1.52 -7.71 -6.29
C SER A 90 2.17 -8.42 -7.48
N GLY A 91 1.66 -9.58 -7.88
CA GLY A 91 2.12 -10.32 -9.06
C GLY A 91 1.88 -9.55 -10.37
N VAL A 92 0.70 -9.00 -10.55
CA VAL A 92 0.34 -8.22 -11.76
C VAL A 92 1.22 -6.98 -11.88
N ILE A 93 1.38 -6.21 -10.80
CA ILE A 93 2.21 -4.99 -10.83
C ILE A 93 3.69 -5.33 -11.05
N ALA A 94 4.21 -6.39 -10.44
CA ALA A 94 5.57 -6.85 -10.71
C ALA A 94 5.76 -7.25 -12.18
N ALA A 95 4.82 -7.99 -12.77
CA ALA A 95 4.85 -8.35 -14.19
C ALA A 95 4.82 -7.11 -15.09
N LEU A 96 3.94 -6.14 -14.79
CA LEU A 96 3.89 -4.87 -15.51
C LEU A 96 5.19 -4.07 -15.38
N THR A 97 5.85 -4.12 -14.22
CA THR A 97 7.16 -3.49 -13.99
C THR A 97 8.24 -4.13 -14.85
N PHE A 98 8.27 -5.47 -14.96
CA PHE A 98 9.20 -6.19 -15.85
C PHE A 98 8.96 -5.85 -17.33
N ILE A 99 7.70 -5.82 -17.76
CA ILE A 99 7.34 -5.46 -19.13
C ILE A 99 7.72 -4.01 -19.42
N GLY A 100 7.42 -3.09 -18.51
CA GLY A 100 7.77 -1.67 -18.63
C GLY A 100 9.28 -1.47 -18.74
N GLU A 101 10.07 -2.16 -17.92
CA GLU A 101 11.54 -2.14 -17.99
C GLU A 101 12.04 -2.69 -19.34
N ALA A 102 11.49 -3.82 -19.80
CA ALA A 102 11.88 -4.43 -21.06
C ALA A 102 11.59 -3.52 -22.25
N ILE A 103 10.44 -2.85 -22.25
CA ILE A 103 10.07 -1.88 -23.30
C ILE A 103 11.00 -0.66 -23.24
N ALA A 104 11.24 -0.11 -22.04
CA ALA A 104 12.08 1.05 -21.86
C ALA A 104 13.52 0.80 -22.34
N LEU A 105 14.11 -0.33 -21.97
CA LEU A 105 15.44 -0.73 -22.44
C LEU A 105 15.44 -1.07 -23.94
N GLY A 106 14.37 -1.66 -24.45
CA GLY A 106 14.22 -1.91 -25.88
C GLY A 106 14.27 -0.64 -26.72
N ILE A 107 13.58 0.40 -26.28
CA ILE A 107 13.55 1.71 -26.99
C ILE A 107 14.88 2.44 -26.88
N GLN A 108 15.55 2.40 -25.73
CA GLN A 108 16.75 3.21 -25.47
C GLN A 108 18.06 2.55 -25.89
N ALA A 109 18.20 1.27 -25.57
CA ALA A 109 19.41 0.52 -25.84
C ALA A 109 19.36 -0.29 -27.14
N ASN A 110 18.23 -0.21 -27.88
CA ASN A 110 17.98 -0.99 -29.09
C ASN A 110 18.19 -2.51 -28.88
N VAL A 111 17.86 -2.98 -27.67
CA VAL A 111 17.93 -4.40 -27.28
C VAL A 111 16.56 -5.03 -27.44
N SER A 112 16.48 -6.27 -27.94
CA SER A 112 15.19 -6.94 -28.06
C SER A 112 14.52 -7.10 -26.69
N PRO A 113 13.27 -6.64 -26.48
CA PRO A 113 12.57 -6.75 -25.19
C PRO A 113 12.47 -8.17 -24.67
N LEU A 114 12.45 -9.15 -25.60
CA LEU A 114 12.42 -10.57 -25.26
C LEU A 114 13.69 -11.04 -24.52
N ARG A 115 14.87 -10.55 -24.94
CA ARG A 115 16.13 -10.84 -24.25
C ARG A 115 16.17 -10.25 -22.84
N VAL A 116 15.61 -9.06 -22.68
CA VAL A 116 15.52 -8.42 -21.36
C VAL A 116 14.61 -9.22 -20.44
N LEU A 117 13.47 -9.72 -20.95
CA LEU A 117 12.58 -10.58 -20.18
C LEU A 117 13.21 -11.93 -19.83
N GLN A 118 13.98 -12.54 -20.76
CA GLN A 118 14.70 -13.77 -20.47
C GLN A 118 15.74 -13.59 -19.37
N SER A 119 16.45 -12.46 -19.35
CA SER A 119 17.40 -12.12 -18.30
C SER A 119 16.74 -11.64 -16.99
N ALA A 120 15.41 -11.58 -16.92
CA ALA A 120 14.70 -11.26 -15.66
C ALA A 120 14.89 -12.34 -14.59
N PHE A 121 15.24 -13.56 -15.00
CA PHE A 121 15.53 -14.70 -14.13
C PHE A 121 17.03 -14.87 -13.82
N ASP A 122 17.90 -14.02 -14.39
CA ASP A 122 19.30 -13.95 -14.03
C ASP A 122 19.45 -13.20 -12.73
N PHE A 123 19.79 -13.90 -11.65
CA PHE A 123 19.88 -13.34 -10.30
C PHE A 123 21.19 -12.56 -10.04
N ASP A 124 22.05 -12.39 -11.03
CA ASP A 124 23.27 -11.58 -10.91
C ASP A 124 22.97 -10.10 -10.64
N MET A 125 21.81 -9.63 -11.06
CA MET A 125 21.29 -8.28 -10.73
C MET A 125 19.82 -8.37 -10.29
N ILE A 126 19.52 -7.90 -9.07
CA ILE A 126 18.14 -7.82 -8.57
C ILE A 126 17.39 -6.77 -9.38
N ARG A 127 16.48 -7.22 -10.23
CA ARG A 127 15.67 -6.35 -11.08
C ARG A 127 14.53 -5.66 -10.31
N PRO A 128 14.10 -4.46 -10.76
CA PRO A 128 13.05 -3.68 -10.10
C PRO A 128 11.76 -4.44 -9.87
N GLY A 129 11.36 -5.32 -10.80
CA GLY A 129 10.15 -6.13 -10.68
C GLY A 129 10.16 -7.07 -9.47
N TRP A 130 11.32 -7.67 -9.14
CA TRP A 130 11.48 -8.51 -7.95
C TRP A 130 11.38 -7.71 -6.66
N LEU A 131 11.90 -6.48 -6.65
CA LEU A 131 11.79 -5.59 -5.49
C LEU A 131 10.34 -5.16 -5.26
N VAL A 132 9.60 -4.83 -6.33
CA VAL A 132 8.18 -4.48 -6.24
C VAL A 132 7.36 -5.66 -5.73
N LEU A 133 7.62 -6.88 -6.24
CA LEU A 133 6.99 -8.11 -5.74
C LEU A 133 7.29 -8.32 -4.26
N GLY A 134 8.55 -8.22 -3.87
CA GLY A 134 8.99 -8.41 -2.49
C GLY A 134 8.30 -7.44 -1.53
N VAL A 135 8.28 -6.15 -1.85
CA VAL A 135 7.59 -5.12 -1.03
C VAL A 135 6.08 -5.41 -0.97
N GLY A 136 5.45 -5.74 -2.09
CA GLY A 136 4.03 -6.09 -2.12
C GLY A 136 3.71 -7.28 -1.23
N LEU A 137 4.52 -8.35 -1.27
CA LEU A 137 4.34 -9.53 -0.43
C LEU A 137 4.62 -9.24 1.06
N ILE A 138 5.59 -8.38 1.38
CA ILE A 138 5.84 -7.92 2.76
C ILE A 138 4.60 -7.22 3.31
N VAL A 139 3.99 -6.31 2.55
CA VAL A 139 2.76 -5.62 2.97
C VAL A 139 1.63 -6.62 3.23
N VAL A 140 1.45 -7.60 2.34
CA VAL A 140 0.46 -8.68 2.51
C VAL A 140 0.74 -9.51 3.77
N ALA A 141 1.99 -9.86 4.03
CA ALA A 141 2.39 -10.63 5.21
C ALA A 141 2.15 -9.84 6.52
N LEU A 142 2.41 -8.54 6.50
CA LEU A 142 2.13 -7.66 7.64
C LEU A 142 0.63 -7.57 7.91
N ASP A 143 -0.18 -7.33 6.87
CA ASP A 143 -1.64 -7.28 6.98
C ASP A 143 -2.20 -8.59 7.59
N PHE A 144 -1.75 -9.73 7.07
CA PHE A 144 -2.15 -11.03 7.58
C PHE A 144 -1.73 -11.27 9.04
N SER A 145 -0.53 -10.84 9.44
CA SER A 145 -0.05 -10.99 10.82
C SER A 145 -0.83 -10.11 11.78
N TRP A 146 -1.15 -8.87 11.40
CA TRP A 146 -2.01 -7.99 12.18
C TRP A 146 -3.42 -8.55 12.37
N ALA A 147 -4.02 -9.09 11.31
CA ALA A 147 -5.34 -9.73 11.38
C ALA A 147 -5.35 -10.91 12.33
N ARG A 148 -4.29 -11.73 12.37
CA ARG A 148 -4.15 -12.83 13.32
C ARG A 148 -3.99 -12.37 14.78
N LEU A 149 -3.19 -11.32 15.01
CA LEU A 149 -2.99 -10.77 16.35
C LEU A 149 -4.28 -10.14 16.89
N ALA A 150 -5.02 -9.43 16.08
CA ALA A 150 -6.30 -8.83 16.45
C ALA A 150 -7.39 -9.87 16.77
N ASN A 151 -7.35 -11.03 16.14
CA ASN A 151 -8.29 -12.14 16.36
C ASN A 151 -7.80 -13.16 17.41
N SER A 152 -6.65 -12.92 18.05
CA SER A 152 -6.17 -13.74 19.18
C SER A 152 -7.15 -13.59 20.36
N PRO A 153 -7.84 -14.65 20.81
CA PRO A 153 -8.70 -14.55 22.00
C PRO A 153 -7.83 -14.16 23.18
N SER A 154 -8.18 -13.07 23.85
CA SER A 154 -7.49 -12.62 25.06
C SER A 154 -7.51 -13.76 26.08
N ARG A 155 -6.37 -14.46 26.21
CA ARG A 155 -6.14 -15.40 27.29
C ARG A 155 -6.17 -14.64 28.59
N GLY A 156 -7.20 -14.84 29.37
CA GLY A 156 -7.19 -14.51 30.78
C GLY A 156 -8.05 -13.35 31.20
N GLY A 157 -9.33 -13.57 31.22
CA GLY A 157 -10.27 -12.87 32.07
C GLY A 157 -11.17 -13.88 32.72
N THR A 158 -10.64 -14.69 33.63
CA THR A 158 -11.48 -15.36 34.66
C THR A 158 -12.13 -14.26 35.47
N ARG A 159 -13.23 -13.73 34.99
CA ARG A 159 -14.18 -13.05 35.84
C ARG A 159 -14.72 -14.12 36.78
N SER A 160 -14.11 -14.24 37.96
CA SER A 160 -14.74 -14.81 39.12
C SER A 160 -16.03 -14.01 39.37
N LEU A 161 -17.15 -14.56 38.89
CA LEU A 161 -18.46 -14.14 39.34
C LEU A 161 -18.53 -14.45 40.82
N THR A 162 -18.16 -13.48 41.64
CA THR A 162 -18.57 -13.44 43.05
C THR A 162 -20.08 -13.39 43.06
N ARG A 163 -20.67 -14.58 43.19
CA ARG A 163 -22.09 -14.79 43.45
C ARG A 163 -22.42 -14.09 44.77
N VAL A 164 -23.02 -12.92 44.69
CA VAL A 164 -23.61 -12.24 45.83
C VAL A 164 -24.76 -13.14 46.32
N PRO A 165 -24.74 -13.65 47.57
CA PRO A 165 -25.86 -14.40 48.09
C PRO A 165 -27.01 -13.42 48.32
N SER A 166 -28.14 -13.68 47.68
CA SER A 166 -29.39 -12.97 47.96
C SER A 166 -29.86 -13.30 49.38
N GLY A 167 -29.56 -12.39 50.30
CA GLY A 167 -30.12 -12.41 51.65
C GLY A 167 -31.63 -12.19 51.56
N SER A 168 -32.39 -13.24 51.85
CA SER A 168 -33.81 -13.16 52.14
C SER A 168 -34.04 -12.41 53.45
N GLY A 169 -34.24 -11.11 53.39
CA GLY A 169 -34.76 -10.33 54.53
C GLY A 169 -36.27 -10.48 54.57
N ARG A 170 -36.78 -11.35 55.44
CA ARG A 170 -38.15 -11.30 55.96
C ARG A 170 -38.31 -10.05 56.78
N PHE A 171 -39.27 -9.22 56.46
CA PHE A 171 -39.81 -8.21 57.38
C PHE A 171 -40.94 -8.87 58.19
N PRO A 172 -40.92 -8.88 59.52
CA PRO A 172 -42.12 -9.04 60.31
C PRO A 172 -42.87 -7.73 60.44
N GLU A 173 -44.13 -7.84 60.49
CA GLU A 173 -45.28 -6.96 60.83
C GLU A 173 -45.02 -5.60 61.44
#